data_bcae3f04c7052e4a47f2bfae67139a82
#
_entry.id   bcae3f04c7052e4a47f2bfae67139a82
#
_cell.length_a   1.000
_cell.length_b   1.000
_cell.length_c   1.000
_cell.angle_alpha   90.00
_cell.angle_beta   90.00
_cell.angle_gamma   90.00
#
_symmetry.space_group_name_H-M   'P 1'
#
loop_
_entity.id
_entity.type
_entity.pdbx_description
1 polymer ?
#
loop_
_entity_poly.entity_id
_entity_poly.type
_entity_poly.pdbx_seq_one_letter_code
_entity_poly.pdbx_strand_id
1 'polypeptide(L)'
;MVTIKNKYPLSRIDVLFNQLTGAKIFSKIDLRSGYHQIKILPCDIPKTAFSTRYGLYEYLVMSFGLTNAPAYFMYLMNSVFIPELDKFVVVFIDDILIYSKNEVEHEQHLRIVLQRLRDHKLYAKFSKCEFWLDTVKFLGHTIPAMAYQ
;
A
#
# COMPACT_ATOMS: atom_id res chain seq x y z
N MET A 1 14.24 15.43 20.15
CA MET A 1 13.45 14.93 19.04
C MET A 1 12.01 14.69 19.49
N VAL A 2 11.06 15.31 18.84
CA VAL A 2 9.66 15.29 19.27
C VAL A 2 8.82 14.19 18.64
N THR A 3 9.34 13.48 17.63
CA THR A 3 8.60 12.45 16.91
C THR A 3 8.75 11.10 17.60
N ILE A 4 7.62 10.48 17.94
CA ILE A 4 7.59 9.11 18.45
C ILE A 4 7.62 8.18 17.23
N LYS A 5 8.59 7.26 17.21
CA LYS A 5 8.71 6.31 16.12
C LYS A 5 7.65 5.21 16.24
N ASN A 6 6.84 5.08 15.20
CA ASN A 6 5.85 4.01 15.12
C ASN A 6 6.50 2.75 14.53
N LYS A 7 6.43 1.65 15.27
CA LYS A 7 6.99 0.36 14.84
C LYS A 7 5.86 -0.53 14.32
N TYR A 8 5.55 -0.42 13.04
CA TYR A 8 4.58 -1.31 12.41
C TYR A 8 5.32 -2.51 11.80
N PRO A 9 5.02 -3.75 12.23
CA PRO A 9 5.76 -4.91 11.75
C PRO A 9 5.45 -5.22 10.28
N LEU A 10 6.49 -5.56 9.52
CA LEU A 10 6.35 -6.03 8.14
C LEU A 10 6.06 -7.52 8.14
N SER A 11 5.24 -7.96 7.18
CA SER A 11 4.97 -9.38 6.98
C SER A 11 6.25 -10.11 6.58
N ARG A 12 6.45 -11.31 7.13
CA ARG A 12 7.57 -12.17 6.75
C ARG A 12 7.28 -12.79 5.38
N ILE A 13 8.35 -13.03 4.62
CA ILE A 13 8.22 -13.55 3.24
C ILE A 13 7.61 -14.95 3.22
N ASP A 14 7.93 -15.79 4.19
CA ASP A 14 7.38 -17.14 4.28
C ASP A 14 5.88 -17.14 4.57
N VAL A 15 5.42 -16.22 5.43
CA VAL A 15 3.99 -16.00 5.70
C VAL A 15 3.28 -15.53 4.43
N LEU A 16 3.91 -14.60 3.69
CA LEU A 16 3.35 -14.11 2.43
C LEU A 16 3.18 -15.23 1.41
N PHE A 17 4.20 -16.08 1.20
CA PHE A 17 4.10 -17.20 0.28
C PHE A 17 3.00 -18.19 0.66
N ASN A 18 2.84 -18.47 1.96
CA ASN A 18 1.76 -19.33 2.44
C ASN A 18 0.39 -18.72 2.14
N GLN A 19 0.25 -17.42 2.33
CA GLN A 19 -0.99 -16.70 2.04
C GLN A 19 -1.36 -16.77 0.57
N LEU A 20 -0.39 -16.75 -0.32
CA LEU A 20 -0.60 -16.75 -1.77
C LEU A 20 -0.80 -18.16 -2.36
N THR A 21 -0.80 -19.21 -1.54
CA THR A 21 -0.99 -20.58 -2.02
C THR A 21 -2.30 -20.72 -2.79
N GLY A 22 -2.21 -21.26 -4.01
CA GLY A 22 -3.36 -21.44 -4.89
C GLY A 22 -3.70 -20.25 -5.78
N ALA A 23 -3.02 -19.13 -5.61
CA ALA A 23 -3.24 -17.95 -6.45
C ALA A 23 -2.69 -18.17 -7.86
N LYS A 24 -3.45 -17.78 -8.87
CA LYS A 24 -3.08 -17.93 -10.27
C LYS A 24 -3.06 -16.62 -11.03
N ILE A 25 -3.75 -15.60 -10.54
CA ILE A 25 -3.85 -14.30 -11.20
C ILE A 25 -3.52 -13.23 -10.19
N PHE A 26 -2.71 -12.26 -10.61
CA PHE A 26 -2.23 -11.19 -9.77
C PHE A 26 -2.46 -9.84 -10.44
N SER A 27 -2.71 -8.83 -9.63
CA SER A 27 -2.64 -7.43 -10.04
C SER A 27 -1.90 -6.64 -8.97
N LYS A 28 -1.14 -5.67 -9.40
CA LYS A 28 -0.35 -4.83 -8.51
C LYS A 28 -0.69 -3.37 -8.74
N ILE A 29 -1.08 -2.68 -7.71
CA ILE A 29 -1.44 -1.27 -7.75
C ILE A 29 -0.36 -0.47 -7.05
N ASP A 30 0.14 0.56 -7.71
CA ASP A 30 1.20 1.42 -7.22
C ASP A 30 0.62 2.75 -6.73
N LEU A 31 0.86 3.06 -5.46
CA LEU A 31 0.43 4.29 -4.81
C LEU A 31 1.63 5.20 -4.47
N ARG A 32 2.60 5.31 -5.37
CA ARG A 32 3.82 6.09 -5.09
C ARG A 32 3.57 7.51 -4.61
N SER A 33 2.50 8.13 -5.08
CA SER A 33 2.10 9.45 -4.64
C SER A 33 1.22 9.42 -3.39
N GLY A 34 1.01 8.24 -2.80
CA GLY A 34 0.11 8.04 -1.68
C GLY A 34 0.48 8.84 -0.45
N TYR A 35 1.78 9.03 -0.18
CA TYR A 35 2.22 9.84 0.95
C TYR A 35 1.68 11.27 0.89
N HIS A 36 1.63 11.87 -0.29
CA HIS A 36 1.11 13.22 -0.49
C HIS A 36 -0.42 13.30 -0.43
N GLN A 37 -1.10 12.14 -0.44
CA GLN A 37 -2.56 12.08 -0.33
C GLN A 37 -3.02 12.01 1.12
N ILE A 38 -2.11 11.79 2.06
CA ILE A 38 -2.41 11.68 3.48
C ILE A 38 -2.19 13.03 4.14
N LYS A 39 -3.25 13.59 4.70
CA LYS A 39 -3.16 14.87 5.41
C LYS A 39 -2.55 14.67 6.78
N ILE A 40 -1.68 15.60 7.16
CA ILE A 40 -1.09 15.64 8.49
C ILE A 40 -2.08 16.26 9.45
N LEU A 41 -2.19 15.70 10.67
CA LEU A 41 -3.04 16.28 11.71
C LEU A 41 -2.59 17.72 12.01
N PRO A 42 -3.52 18.68 12.20
CA PRO A 42 -3.15 20.08 12.43
C PRO A 42 -2.16 20.29 13.56
N CYS A 43 -2.27 19.51 14.65
CA CYS A 43 -1.33 19.59 15.78
C CYS A 43 0.09 19.15 15.43
N ASP A 44 0.26 18.35 14.37
CA ASP A 44 1.56 17.83 13.96
C ASP A 44 2.20 18.62 12.82
N ILE A 45 1.47 19.52 12.17
CA ILE A 45 1.99 20.33 11.07
C ILE A 45 3.26 21.10 11.46
N PRO A 46 3.32 21.78 12.61
CA PRO A 46 4.53 22.49 13.00
C PRO A 46 5.77 21.61 13.15
N LYS A 47 5.59 20.32 13.45
CA LYS A 47 6.69 19.37 13.56
C LYS A 47 7.37 19.08 12.24
N THR A 48 6.74 19.44 11.12
CA THR A 48 7.26 19.26 9.77
C THR A 48 8.00 20.50 9.26
N ALA A 49 8.14 21.54 10.07
CA ALA A 49 8.72 22.82 9.67
C ALA A 49 10.15 22.66 9.15
N PHE A 50 10.45 23.36 8.07
CA PHE A 50 11.79 23.44 7.52
C PHE A 50 12.10 24.87 7.06
N SER A 51 13.36 25.24 7.11
CA SER A 51 13.81 26.59 6.81
C SER A 51 14.49 26.65 5.43
N THR A 52 14.15 27.68 4.67
CA THR A 52 14.80 27.99 3.41
C THR A 52 15.22 29.46 3.40
N ARG A 53 15.97 29.89 2.37
CA ARG A 53 16.32 31.32 2.23
C ARG A 53 15.09 32.22 2.03
N TYR A 54 13.94 31.64 1.65
CA TYR A 54 12.71 32.37 1.38
C TYR A 54 11.72 32.33 2.55
N GLY A 55 12.02 31.60 3.61
CA GLY A 55 11.17 31.54 4.80
C GLY A 55 11.10 30.17 5.43
N LEU A 56 10.17 30.04 6.37
CA LEU A 56 9.86 28.82 7.08
C LEU A 56 8.61 28.21 6.47
N TYR A 57 8.65 26.94 6.12
CA TYR A 57 7.55 26.19 5.53
C TYR A 57 7.21 24.95 6.32
N GLU A 58 5.98 24.48 6.18
CA GLU A 58 5.46 23.29 6.85
C GLU A 58 4.74 22.40 5.83
N TYR A 59 4.65 21.10 6.12
CA TYR A 59 3.90 20.18 5.27
C TYR A 59 2.47 20.02 5.76
N LEU A 60 1.49 20.10 4.85
CA LEU A 60 0.08 19.82 5.14
C LEU A 60 -0.28 18.36 4.86
N VAL A 61 0.53 17.68 4.05
CA VAL A 61 0.35 16.28 3.69
C VAL A 61 1.62 15.51 4.05
N MET A 62 1.49 14.20 4.24
CA MET A 62 2.61 13.36 4.60
C MET A 62 3.66 13.34 3.49
N SER A 63 4.92 13.54 3.86
CA SER A 63 6.07 13.45 2.95
C SER A 63 6.80 12.12 3.18
N PHE A 64 7.37 11.58 2.10
CA PHE A 64 8.15 10.34 2.17
C PHE A 64 9.30 10.41 3.18
N GLY A 65 9.89 11.58 3.37
CA GLY A 65 11.03 11.76 4.26
C GLY A 65 10.69 11.89 5.75
N LEU A 66 9.42 11.88 6.14
CA LEU A 66 9.04 11.97 7.54
C LEU A 66 9.32 10.65 8.27
N THR A 67 9.71 10.73 9.54
CA THR A 67 10.17 9.58 10.32
C THR A 67 9.19 8.43 10.34
N ASN A 68 7.90 8.70 10.54
CA ASN A 68 6.87 7.68 10.66
C ASN A 68 6.07 7.46 9.37
N ALA A 69 6.47 8.08 8.25
CA ALA A 69 5.67 8.04 7.02
C ALA A 69 5.42 6.60 6.51
N PRO A 70 6.45 5.73 6.37
CA PRO A 70 6.20 4.37 5.89
C PRO A 70 5.28 3.57 6.81
N ALA A 71 5.53 3.62 8.12
CA ALA A 71 4.74 2.87 9.09
C ALA A 71 3.30 3.37 9.17
N TYR A 72 3.09 4.69 9.18
CA TYR A 72 1.76 5.28 9.21
C TYR A 72 1.00 4.98 7.92
N PHE A 73 1.67 5.06 6.77
CA PHE A 73 1.06 4.75 5.49
C PHE A 73 0.60 3.28 5.44
N MET A 74 1.44 2.34 5.89
CA MET A 74 1.07 0.93 5.97
C MET A 74 -0.10 0.71 6.93
N TYR A 75 -0.08 1.36 8.09
CA TYR A 75 -1.18 1.27 9.03
C TYR A 75 -2.50 1.74 8.40
N LEU A 76 -2.46 2.88 7.72
CA LEU A 76 -3.65 3.42 7.05
C LEU A 76 -4.15 2.48 5.97
N MET A 77 -3.26 2.00 5.11
CA MET A 77 -3.64 1.11 4.00
C MET A 77 -4.17 -0.23 4.51
N ASN A 78 -3.56 -0.79 5.55
CA ASN A 78 -4.09 -1.98 6.18
C ASN A 78 -5.46 -1.73 6.80
N SER A 79 -5.68 -0.56 7.40
CA SER A 79 -6.99 -0.19 7.96
C SER A 79 -8.07 -0.10 6.89
N VAL A 80 -7.74 0.47 5.73
CA VAL A 80 -8.66 0.58 4.60
C VAL A 80 -9.09 -0.80 4.10
N PHE A 81 -8.18 -1.78 4.10
CA PHE A 81 -8.40 -3.10 3.52
C PHE A 81 -8.60 -4.20 4.55
N ILE A 82 -8.88 -3.88 5.83
CA ILE A 82 -9.06 -4.89 6.87
C ILE A 82 -9.94 -6.06 6.43
N PRO A 83 -11.12 -5.85 5.82
CA PRO A 83 -11.98 -6.98 5.42
C PRO A 83 -11.36 -7.88 4.35
N GLU A 84 -10.44 -7.37 3.54
CA GLU A 84 -9.85 -8.07 2.40
C GLU A 84 -8.45 -8.60 2.69
N LEU A 85 -7.80 -8.13 3.77
CA LEU A 85 -6.49 -8.63 4.17
C LEU A 85 -6.57 -10.13 4.47
N ASP A 86 -5.53 -10.86 4.11
CA ASP A 86 -5.43 -12.32 4.28
C ASP A 86 -6.40 -13.13 3.44
N LYS A 87 -7.26 -12.47 2.65
CA LYS A 87 -8.18 -13.13 1.72
C LYS A 87 -7.71 -12.99 0.27
N PHE A 88 -7.50 -11.78 -0.19
CA PHE A 88 -7.05 -11.51 -1.57
C PHE A 88 -6.21 -10.25 -1.71
N VAL A 89 -5.82 -9.59 -0.62
CA VAL A 89 -5.06 -8.35 -0.65
C VAL A 89 -3.85 -8.45 0.29
N VAL A 90 -2.70 -8.01 -0.22
CA VAL A 90 -1.49 -7.77 0.58
C VAL A 90 -1.07 -6.32 0.35
N VAL A 91 -0.77 -5.61 1.41
CA VAL A 91 -0.29 -4.22 1.33
C VAL A 91 1.15 -4.16 1.82
N PHE A 92 2.00 -3.50 1.06
CA PHE A 92 3.38 -3.25 1.46
C PHE A 92 3.85 -1.89 0.96
N ILE A 93 4.08 -0.98 1.91
CA ILE A 93 4.48 0.41 1.65
C ILE A 93 3.49 1.06 0.67
N ASP A 94 3.91 1.32 -0.57
CA ASP A 94 3.10 1.97 -1.60
C ASP A 94 2.55 1.00 -2.65
N ASP A 95 2.70 -0.31 -2.42
CA ASP A 95 2.20 -1.35 -3.33
C ASP A 95 1.05 -2.13 -2.71
N ILE A 96 0.03 -2.40 -3.52
CA ILE A 96 -1.09 -3.28 -3.16
C ILE A 96 -1.06 -4.45 -4.13
N LEU A 97 -0.92 -5.66 -3.60
CA LEU A 97 -0.99 -6.89 -4.37
C LEU A 97 -2.37 -7.51 -4.21
N ILE A 98 -3.03 -7.78 -5.32
CA ILE A 98 -4.32 -8.45 -5.38
C ILE A 98 -4.09 -9.80 -6.04
N TYR A 99 -4.58 -10.87 -5.40
CA TYR A 99 -4.38 -12.22 -5.89
C TYR A 99 -5.69 -13.00 -5.87
N SER A 100 -5.84 -13.91 -6.83
CA SER A 100 -7.08 -14.65 -7.02
C SER A 100 -6.80 -16.01 -7.64
N LYS A 101 -7.74 -16.94 -7.47
CA LYS A 101 -7.63 -18.31 -8.00
C LYS A 101 -8.06 -18.40 -9.45
N ASN A 102 -8.96 -17.53 -9.89
CA ASN A 102 -9.50 -17.53 -11.26
C ASN A 102 -9.89 -16.10 -11.69
N GLU A 103 -10.21 -15.96 -12.97
CA GLU A 103 -10.50 -14.66 -13.56
C GLU A 103 -11.78 -14.01 -13.01
N VAL A 104 -12.81 -14.81 -12.75
CA VAL A 104 -14.08 -14.30 -12.21
C VAL A 104 -13.89 -13.69 -10.84
N GLU A 105 -13.18 -14.39 -9.96
CA GLU A 105 -12.85 -13.88 -8.62
C GLU A 105 -11.96 -12.64 -8.72
N HIS A 106 -10.99 -12.65 -9.64
CA HIS A 106 -10.06 -11.52 -9.78
C HIS A 106 -10.78 -10.24 -10.20
N GLU A 107 -11.73 -10.33 -11.10
CA GLU A 107 -12.55 -9.17 -11.46
C GLU A 107 -13.28 -8.59 -10.26
N GLN A 108 -13.88 -9.45 -9.44
CA GLN A 108 -14.57 -9.02 -8.22
C GLN A 108 -13.61 -8.39 -7.22
N HIS A 109 -12.45 -9.01 -7.02
CA HIS A 109 -11.42 -8.48 -6.11
C HIS A 109 -10.93 -7.11 -6.56
N LEU A 110 -10.67 -6.93 -7.86
CA LEU A 110 -10.27 -5.64 -8.42
C LEU A 110 -11.33 -4.57 -8.20
N ARG A 111 -12.60 -4.88 -8.42
CA ARG A 111 -13.70 -3.95 -8.19
C ARG A 111 -13.74 -3.49 -6.74
N ILE A 112 -13.60 -4.41 -5.82
CA ILE A 112 -13.62 -4.11 -4.38
C ILE A 112 -12.45 -3.19 -4.03
N VAL A 113 -11.24 -3.52 -4.47
CA VAL A 113 -10.04 -2.74 -4.14
C VAL A 113 -10.13 -1.33 -4.74
N LEU A 114 -10.50 -1.22 -6.01
CA LEU A 114 -10.61 0.09 -6.66
C LEU A 114 -11.71 0.95 -6.02
N GLN A 115 -12.82 0.33 -5.60
CA GLN A 115 -13.88 1.05 -4.90
C GLN A 115 -13.42 1.54 -3.53
N ARG A 116 -12.67 0.72 -2.80
CA ARG A 116 -12.09 1.13 -1.50
C ARG A 116 -11.17 2.33 -1.65
N LEU A 117 -10.27 2.29 -2.64
CA LEU A 117 -9.38 3.41 -2.92
C LEU A 117 -10.18 4.68 -3.24
N ARG A 118 -11.20 4.56 -4.07
CA ARG A 118 -12.07 5.67 -4.44
C ARG A 118 -12.78 6.25 -3.21
N ASP A 119 -13.35 5.40 -2.37
CA ASP A 119 -14.09 5.81 -1.17
C ASP A 119 -13.19 6.57 -0.19
N HIS A 120 -11.92 6.22 -0.13
CA HIS A 120 -10.95 6.88 0.73
C HIS A 120 -10.16 7.97 0.01
N LYS A 121 -10.55 8.32 -1.22
CA LYS A 121 -9.92 9.37 -2.03
C LYS A 121 -8.42 9.13 -2.25
N LEU A 122 -8.03 7.87 -2.40
CA LEU A 122 -6.68 7.46 -2.72
C LEU A 122 -6.62 7.09 -4.20
N TYR A 123 -5.63 7.62 -4.89
CA TYR A 123 -5.52 7.47 -6.34
C TYR A 123 -4.25 6.73 -6.71
N ALA A 124 -4.41 5.67 -7.49
CA ALA A 124 -3.30 4.92 -8.04
C ALA A 124 -2.79 5.60 -9.32
N LYS A 125 -1.48 5.50 -9.55
CA LYS A 125 -0.90 5.93 -10.82
C LYS A 125 -1.03 4.78 -11.82
N PHE A 126 -2.00 4.89 -12.71
CA PHE A 126 -2.38 3.80 -13.62
C PHE A 126 -1.20 3.27 -14.44
N SER A 127 -0.35 4.18 -14.92
CA SER A 127 0.84 3.82 -15.71
C SER A 127 1.86 2.97 -14.95
N LYS A 128 1.78 2.92 -13.62
CA LYS A 128 2.66 2.13 -12.75
C LYS A 128 1.98 0.89 -12.22
N CYS A 129 0.70 0.68 -12.54
CA CYS A 129 -0.04 -0.50 -12.13
C CYS A 129 0.10 -1.61 -13.17
N GLU A 130 0.02 -2.85 -12.70
CA GLU A 130 0.05 -4.03 -13.55
C GLU A 130 -1.16 -4.89 -13.22
N PHE A 131 -1.90 -5.31 -14.24
CA PHE A 131 -3.15 -6.04 -14.06
C PHE A 131 -3.12 -7.38 -14.78
N TRP A 132 -3.84 -8.35 -14.23
CA TRP A 132 -4.08 -9.66 -14.85
C TRP A 132 -2.80 -10.42 -15.18
N LEU A 133 -1.87 -10.44 -14.23
CA LEU A 133 -0.59 -11.12 -14.39
C LEU A 133 -0.68 -12.57 -13.89
N ASP A 134 0.02 -13.48 -14.57
CA ASP A 134 0.25 -14.83 -14.08
C ASP A 134 1.51 -14.93 -13.22
N THR A 135 2.37 -13.93 -13.28
CA THR A 135 3.59 -13.81 -12.50
C THR A 135 3.77 -12.35 -12.10
N VAL A 136 4.09 -12.10 -10.84
CA VAL A 136 4.28 -10.73 -10.35
C VAL A 136 5.59 -10.63 -9.58
N LYS A 137 6.25 -9.46 -9.68
CA LYS A 137 7.39 -9.11 -8.84
C LYS A 137 6.88 -8.30 -7.66
N PHE A 138 7.14 -8.80 -6.46
CA PHE A 138 6.70 -8.16 -5.22
C PHE A 138 7.76 -8.35 -4.15
N LEU A 139 8.14 -7.29 -3.47
CA LEU A 139 9.17 -7.27 -2.44
C LEU A 139 10.52 -7.83 -2.93
N GLY A 140 10.87 -7.57 -4.20
CA GLY A 140 12.10 -8.10 -4.78
C GLY A 140 12.05 -9.58 -5.17
N HIS A 141 10.88 -10.23 -5.04
CA HIS A 141 10.69 -11.64 -5.37
C HIS A 141 9.75 -11.79 -6.55
N THR A 142 10.00 -12.81 -7.37
CA THR A 142 9.09 -13.19 -8.45
C THR A 142 8.12 -14.22 -7.92
N ILE A 143 6.83 -13.94 -8.03
CA ILE A 143 5.76 -14.80 -7.54
C ILE A 143 5.01 -15.34 -8.76
N PRO A 144 5.16 -16.63 -9.11
CA PRO A 144 4.43 -17.25 -10.21
C PRO A 144 3.05 -17.73 -9.77
N ALA A 145 2.20 -18.03 -10.75
CA ALA A 145 0.94 -18.72 -10.47
C ALA A 145 1.22 -20.04 -9.74
N MET A 146 0.49 -20.27 -8.65
CA MET A 146 0.68 -21.45 -7.83
C MET A 146 -0.42 -22.48 -8.07
N ALA A 147 0.00 -23.73 -8.36
CA ALA A 147 -0.93 -24.80 -8.49
C ALA A 147 -1.41 -25.28 -7.11
N TYR A 148 -2.62 -25.81 -7.06
CA TYR A 148 -3.11 -26.52 -5.87
C TYR A 148 -2.32 -27.79 -5.68
N GLN A 149 -1.91 -27.99 -4.45
CA GLN A 149 -1.38 -29.28 -4.01
C GLN A 149 -2.39 -29.96 -3.11
#